data_16931b845048ce4b1b04eda9ef5b95f6
#
_entry.id   16931b845048ce4b1b04eda9ef5b95f6
#
_cell.length_a   1.000
_cell.length_b   1.000
_cell.length_c   1.000
_cell.angle_alpha   90.00
_cell.angle_beta   90.00
_cell.angle_gamma   90.00
#
_symmetry.space_group_name_H-M   'P 1'
#
loop_
_entity.id
_entity.type
_entity.pdbx_description
1 polymer ?
#
loop_
_entity_poly.entity_id
_entity_poly.type
_entity_poly.pdbx_seq_one_letter_code
_entity_poly.pdbx_strand_id
1 'polypeptide(L)'
;MSAPIDWEQIPEGEYEGYRKRLQIVELLLDDSIDGASKKGLREQFHRDNGVSERTVANWLARYLKEGPAGLMFRHRHRPRSPRVADEQLRTRILSLVRELPSRSVATLRRLLRSDPTHAAAICQVSNRSIYRLLQDNGLGHSQRRAMLGGIAQKAYHSFEAPHSLALVQGDARDGIWLDLPDGSHKKTYLFVWLDDFSRKILFGKYYLDEKLPCLEDSFKYMVLRWGIPLAAYMDNGSVYISRQFASVLAELRIKGLHHKPYQAHAKGKIEALQKTVKNEFQSEAARAGIRTVEELNSAFWAWAEVEYNTRLHSSTGQAPDERFLQGLPKDHRRVEDLGKFQAMFLWKAKRTVSKWGKISLYANPYPVQMRAPGAVVQVRYDPFDLSEVLIYDPDTTNPLETSTPTKQVNTRAPNVPEESRKTQREISQQSLAYFTRLRERYLQSQKKTQEVSFQTLKDHPEEAPHA
;
A
#
# COMPACT_ATOMS: atom_id res chain seq x y z
N MET A 1 -6.75 -20.96 -57.98
CA MET A 1 -5.52 -20.26 -57.59
C MET A 1 -5.95 -19.00 -56.83
N SER A 2 -5.75 -18.94 -55.53
CA SER A 2 -6.08 -17.75 -54.73
C SER A 2 -5.06 -16.64 -54.99
N ALA A 3 -5.53 -15.39 -55.12
CA ALA A 3 -4.66 -14.24 -55.35
C ALA A 3 -3.60 -14.14 -54.24
N PRO A 4 -2.35 -13.75 -54.59
CA PRO A 4 -1.30 -13.59 -53.59
C PRO A 4 -1.72 -12.58 -52.50
N ILE A 5 -1.40 -12.89 -51.27
CA ILE A 5 -1.67 -12.00 -50.12
C ILE A 5 -0.71 -10.82 -50.21
N ASP A 6 -1.27 -9.62 -50.18
CA ASP A 6 -0.49 -8.40 -49.98
C ASP A 6 -0.22 -8.23 -48.46
N TRP A 7 0.98 -8.63 -48.05
CA TRP A 7 1.41 -8.63 -46.65
C TRP A 7 1.49 -7.23 -46.05
N GLU A 8 1.60 -6.20 -46.91
CA GLU A 8 1.64 -4.81 -46.48
C GLU A 8 0.29 -4.29 -45.93
N GLN A 9 -0.81 -5.03 -46.26
CA GLN A 9 -2.15 -4.65 -45.78
C GLN A 9 -2.47 -5.17 -44.38
N ILE A 10 -1.60 -5.96 -43.74
CA ILE A 10 -1.80 -6.50 -42.40
C ILE A 10 -1.07 -5.60 -41.39
N PRO A 11 -1.76 -4.96 -40.42
CA PRO A 11 -1.11 -4.19 -39.34
C PRO A 11 -0.13 -5.07 -38.57
N GLU A 12 1.09 -4.55 -38.26
CA GLU A 12 2.14 -5.29 -37.55
C GLU A 12 1.65 -6.00 -36.28
N GLY A 13 0.76 -5.38 -35.49
CA GLY A 13 0.20 -5.96 -34.28
C GLY A 13 -0.79 -7.12 -34.50
N GLU A 14 -1.24 -7.37 -35.72
CA GLU A 14 -2.21 -8.44 -36.09
C GLU A 14 -1.57 -9.61 -36.83
N TYR A 15 -0.32 -9.46 -37.24
CA TYR A 15 0.40 -10.42 -38.08
C TYR A 15 0.48 -11.82 -37.44
N GLU A 16 0.82 -11.92 -36.20
CA GLU A 16 0.92 -13.21 -35.49
C GLU A 16 -0.45 -13.90 -35.37
N GLY A 17 -1.47 -13.12 -35.03
CA GLY A 17 -2.85 -13.62 -34.98
C GLY A 17 -3.39 -14.08 -36.33
N TYR A 18 -3.05 -13.39 -37.41
CA TYR A 18 -3.40 -13.78 -38.77
C TYR A 18 -2.70 -15.07 -39.18
N ARG A 19 -1.41 -15.18 -38.92
CA ARG A 19 -0.60 -16.37 -39.21
C ARG A 19 -1.15 -17.62 -38.53
N LYS A 20 -1.53 -17.54 -37.27
CA LYS A 20 -2.15 -18.64 -36.53
C LYS A 20 -3.49 -19.07 -37.11
N ARG A 21 -4.32 -18.12 -37.57
CA ARG A 21 -5.60 -18.43 -38.27
C ARG A 21 -5.39 -19.09 -39.59
N LEU A 22 -4.42 -18.63 -40.39
CA LEU A 22 -4.09 -19.19 -41.66
C LEU A 22 -3.58 -20.63 -41.49
N GLN A 23 -2.64 -20.86 -40.60
CA GLN A 23 -2.06 -22.17 -40.35
C GLN A 23 -3.11 -23.23 -40.00
N ILE A 24 -4.04 -22.93 -39.07
CA ILE A 24 -5.09 -23.91 -38.71
C ILE A 24 -6.06 -24.14 -39.85
N VAL A 25 -6.41 -23.13 -40.63
CA VAL A 25 -7.33 -23.28 -41.77
C VAL A 25 -6.70 -24.09 -42.88
N GLU A 26 -5.42 -23.89 -43.20
CA GLU A 26 -4.69 -24.68 -44.22
C GLU A 26 -4.60 -26.14 -43.80
N LEU A 27 -4.29 -26.47 -42.57
CA LEU A 27 -4.30 -27.84 -42.03
C LEU A 27 -5.69 -28.50 -42.12
N LEU A 28 -6.75 -27.75 -41.91
CA LEU A 28 -8.12 -28.27 -42.03
C LEU A 28 -8.58 -28.46 -43.47
N LEU A 29 -7.96 -27.77 -44.43
CA LEU A 29 -8.22 -27.89 -45.86
C LEU A 29 -7.38 -28.98 -46.55
N ASP A 30 -6.36 -29.48 -45.88
CA ASP A 30 -5.50 -30.53 -46.38
C ASP A 30 -6.30 -31.84 -46.55
N ASP A 31 -6.46 -32.29 -47.77
CA ASP A 31 -7.20 -33.52 -48.12
C ASP A 31 -6.46 -34.80 -47.69
N SER A 32 -5.17 -34.71 -47.37
CA SER A 32 -4.39 -35.83 -46.85
C SER A 32 -4.72 -36.19 -45.41
N ILE A 33 -5.39 -35.30 -44.68
CA ILE A 33 -5.74 -35.45 -43.26
C ILE A 33 -7.19 -35.99 -43.15
N ASP A 34 -7.35 -37.11 -42.48
CA ASP A 34 -8.65 -37.72 -42.24
C ASP A 34 -9.54 -36.92 -41.29
N GLY A 35 -10.86 -37.16 -41.32
CA GLY A 35 -11.83 -36.39 -40.53
C GLY A 35 -11.65 -36.49 -39.01
N ALA A 36 -11.15 -37.61 -38.48
CA ALA A 36 -10.91 -37.79 -37.08
C ALA A 36 -9.69 -36.94 -36.60
N SER A 37 -8.64 -36.92 -37.40
CA SER A 37 -7.45 -36.09 -37.17
C SER A 37 -7.76 -34.62 -37.28
N LYS A 38 -8.62 -34.18 -38.20
CA LYS A 38 -9.11 -32.79 -38.32
C LYS A 38 -9.89 -32.35 -37.06
N LYS A 39 -10.64 -33.26 -36.43
CA LYS A 39 -11.31 -32.98 -35.16
C LYS A 39 -10.29 -32.80 -34.04
N GLY A 40 -9.31 -33.70 -33.92
CA GLY A 40 -8.22 -33.61 -32.94
C GLY A 40 -7.44 -32.29 -33.08
N LEU A 41 -7.15 -31.84 -34.29
CA LEU A 41 -6.48 -30.54 -34.54
C LEU A 41 -7.29 -29.34 -34.02
N ARG A 42 -8.63 -29.34 -34.14
CA ARG A 42 -9.50 -28.28 -33.62
C ARG A 42 -9.49 -28.27 -32.12
N GLU A 43 -9.57 -29.44 -31.47
CA GLU A 43 -9.53 -29.58 -30.02
C GLU A 43 -8.16 -29.16 -29.44
N GLN A 44 -7.07 -29.52 -30.10
CA GLN A 44 -5.73 -29.10 -29.74
C GLN A 44 -5.57 -27.58 -29.87
N PHE A 45 -5.99 -27.03 -31.01
CA PHE A 45 -5.92 -25.57 -31.24
C PHE A 45 -6.75 -24.80 -30.24
N HIS A 46 -7.88 -25.34 -29.80
CA HIS A 46 -8.69 -24.78 -28.70
C HIS A 46 -7.92 -24.73 -27.39
N ARG A 47 -7.25 -25.82 -27.01
CA ARG A 47 -6.45 -25.89 -25.77
C ARG A 47 -5.27 -24.92 -25.77
N ASP A 48 -4.57 -24.84 -26.91
CA ASP A 48 -3.34 -24.06 -27.04
C ASP A 48 -3.59 -22.55 -27.16
N ASN A 49 -4.71 -22.14 -27.78
CA ASN A 49 -4.99 -20.74 -28.10
C ASN A 49 -6.28 -20.19 -27.48
N GLY A 50 -7.03 -20.97 -26.71
CA GLY A 50 -8.29 -20.53 -26.07
C GLY A 50 -9.42 -20.19 -27.05
N VAL A 51 -9.31 -20.61 -28.35
CA VAL A 51 -10.25 -20.29 -29.43
C VAL A 51 -11.28 -21.42 -29.58
N SER A 52 -12.59 -21.10 -29.47
CA SER A 52 -13.63 -22.11 -29.63
C SER A 52 -13.67 -22.75 -31.01
N GLU A 53 -14.03 -24.03 -31.09
CA GLU A 53 -14.18 -24.77 -32.36
C GLU A 53 -15.12 -24.04 -33.33
N ARG A 54 -16.20 -23.44 -32.84
CA ARG A 54 -17.12 -22.61 -33.60
C ARG A 54 -16.42 -21.43 -34.28
N THR A 55 -15.45 -20.84 -33.61
CA THR A 55 -14.66 -19.73 -34.17
C THR A 55 -13.76 -20.20 -35.27
N VAL A 56 -13.12 -21.38 -35.13
CA VAL A 56 -12.30 -22.01 -36.14
C VAL A 56 -13.15 -22.39 -37.38
N ALA A 57 -14.35 -22.95 -37.16
CA ALA A 57 -15.29 -23.25 -38.25
C ALA A 57 -15.73 -21.98 -39.01
N ASN A 58 -15.94 -20.85 -38.30
CA ASN A 58 -16.25 -19.58 -38.93
C ASN A 58 -15.08 -19.04 -39.76
N TRP A 59 -13.83 -19.23 -39.34
CA TRP A 59 -12.65 -18.85 -40.10
C TRP A 59 -12.55 -19.69 -41.37
N LEU A 60 -12.74 -21.00 -41.30
CA LEU A 60 -12.75 -21.89 -42.44
C LEU A 60 -13.82 -21.48 -43.43
N ALA A 61 -15.05 -21.23 -42.99
CA ALA A 61 -16.14 -20.80 -43.88
C ALA A 61 -15.84 -19.46 -44.57
N ARG A 62 -15.17 -18.52 -43.86
CA ARG A 62 -14.76 -17.25 -44.47
C ARG A 62 -13.62 -17.42 -45.45
N TYR A 63 -12.65 -18.27 -45.15
CA TYR A 63 -11.55 -18.55 -46.06
C TYR A 63 -12.04 -19.19 -47.36
N LEU A 64 -12.99 -20.14 -47.28
CA LEU A 64 -13.61 -20.75 -48.44
C LEU A 64 -14.39 -19.75 -49.31
N LYS A 65 -14.99 -18.73 -48.70
CA LYS A 65 -15.78 -17.71 -49.37
C LYS A 65 -14.96 -16.55 -49.92
N GLU A 66 -13.98 -16.09 -49.21
CA GLU A 66 -13.27 -14.82 -49.45
C GLU A 66 -11.75 -15.01 -49.62
N GLY A 67 -11.27 -16.25 -49.57
CA GLY A 67 -9.86 -16.57 -49.59
C GLY A 67 -9.12 -16.07 -48.34
N PRO A 68 -7.81 -15.89 -48.43
CA PRO A 68 -6.97 -15.40 -47.31
C PRO A 68 -7.45 -14.08 -46.70
N ALA A 69 -8.05 -13.18 -47.49
CA ALA A 69 -8.62 -11.92 -47.01
C ALA A 69 -9.76 -12.12 -45.99
N GLY A 70 -10.46 -13.27 -46.05
CA GLY A 70 -11.50 -13.63 -45.08
C GLY A 70 -11.01 -13.87 -43.65
N LEU A 71 -9.69 -14.07 -43.46
CA LEU A 71 -9.06 -14.27 -42.16
C LEU A 71 -8.55 -12.98 -41.54
N MET A 72 -8.56 -11.86 -42.27
CA MET A 72 -8.20 -10.56 -41.73
C MET A 72 -9.16 -10.15 -40.61
N PHE A 73 -8.62 -9.48 -39.58
CA PHE A 73 -9.42 -8.99 -38.46
C PHE A 73 -10.31 -7.85 -38.97
N ARG A 74 -11.57 -8.12 -39.18
CA ARG A 74 -12.54 -7.09 -39.49
C ARG A 74 -12.95 -6.45 -38.16
N HIS A 75 -12.32 -5.34 -37.76
CA HIS A 75 -12.95 -4.45 -36.81
C HIS A 75 -14.35 -4.15 -37.38
N ARG A 76 -15.38 -4.71 -36.75
CA ARG A 76 -16.76 -4.29 -37.03
C ARG A 76 -16.87 -2.82 -36.66
N HIS A 77 -16.46 -1.92 -37.52
CA HIS A 77 -16.95 -0.55 -37.50
C HIS A 77 -18.46 -0.64 -37.81
N ARG A 78 -19.23 -0.98 -36.79
CA ARG A 78 -20.63 -0.59 -36.79
C ARG A 78 -20.60 0.92 -36.77
N PRO A 79 -21.10 1.63 -37.82
CA PRO A 79 -21.32 3.05 -37.75
C PRO A 79 -22.17 3.26 -36.48
N ARG A 80 -21.57 3.85 -35.47
CA ARG A 80 -22.25 4.12 -34.21
C ARG A 80 -23.24 5.23 -34.52
N SER A 81 -24.50 4.90 -34.76
CA SER A 81 -25.56 5.90 -34.91
C SER A 81 -25.39 6.94 -33.82
N PRO A 82 -25.35 8.25 -34.14
CA PRO A 82 -25.28 9.28 -33.14
C PRO A 82 -26.48 9.11 -32.23
N ARG A 83 -26.25 8.69 -30.97
CA ARG A 83 -27.32 8.42 -30.01
C ARG A 83 -27.95 9.71 -29.45
N VAL A 84 -27.46 10.85 -29.84
CA VAL A 84 -28.09 12.15 -29.70
C VAL A 84 -28.46 12.55 -31.13
N ALA A 85 -29.68 12.19 -31.53
CA ALA A 85 -30.14 12.41 -32.91
C ALA A 85 -30.53 13.88 -33.16
N ASP A 86 -30.95 14.60 -32.13
CA ASP A 86 -31.32 16.00 -32.19
C ASP A 86 -30.10 16.90 -32.35
N GLU A 87 -29.97 17.54 -33.50
CA GLU A 87 -28.83 18.39 -33.84
C GLU A 87 -28.81 19.69 -33.03
N GLN A 88 -29.96 20.26 -32.69
CA GLN A 88 -30.04 21.44 -31.85
C GLN A 88 -29.56 21.13 -30.43
N LEU A 89 -30.01 20.00 -29.86
CA LEU A 89 -29.56 19.53 -28.57
C LEU A 89 -28.03 19.22 -28.56
N ARG A 90 -27.49 18.62 -29.65
CA ARG A 90 -26.05 18.36 -29.79
C ARG A 90 -25.24 19.65 -29.74
N THR A 91 -25.60 20.60 -30.57
CA THR A 91 -24.95 21.93 -30.65
C THR A 91 -25.01 22.62 -29.29
N ARG A 92 -26.15 22.57 -28.62
CA ARG A 92 -26.33 23.18 -27.29
C ARG A 92 -25.46 22.51 -26.22
N ILE A 93 -25.39 21.18 -26.19
CA ILE A 93 -24.50 20.44 -25.28
C ILE A 93 -23.05 20.85 -25.49
N LEU A 94 -22.59 20.87 -26.74
CA LEU A 94 -21.21 21.25 -27.08
C LEU A 94 -20.87 22.69 -26.72
N SER A 95 -21.80 23.63 -26.99
CA SER A 95 -21.62 25.04 -26.62
C SER A 95 -21.47 25.22 -25.10
N LEU A 96 -22.34 24.57 -24.32
CA LEU A 96 -22.29 24.63 -22.86
C LEU A 96 -20.99 24.07 -22.28
N VAL A 97 -20.42 23.03 -22.88
CA VAL A 97 -19.14 22.47 -22.44
C VAL A 97 -17.96 23.31 -22.87
N ARG A 98 -17.99 23.93 -24.06
CA ARG A 98 -16.94 24.87 -24.51
C ARG A 98 -16.91 26.15 -23.69
N GLU A 99 -18.09 26.65 -23.31
CA GLU A 99 -18.23 27.81 -22.43
C GLU A 99 -17.59 27.55 -21.04
N LEU A 100 -17.85 26.38 -20.44
CA LEU A 100 -17.29 26.00 -19.15
C LEU A 100 -16.95 24.51 -19.12
N PRO A 101 -15.68 24.14 -19.47
CA PRO A 101 -15.24 22.74 -19.56
C PRO A 101 -15.33 21.95 -18.25
N SER A 102 -15.44 22.60 -17.10
CA SER A 102 -15.62 21.96 -15.80
C SER A 102 -17.04 21.40 -15.56
N ARG A 103 -18.04 21.76 -16.38
CA ARG A 103 -19.42 21.27 -16.21
C ARG A 103 -19.49 19.77 -16.30
N SER A 104 -20.01 19.13 -15.26
CA SER A 104 -20.30 17.71 -15.27
C SER A 104 -21.50 17.37 -16.17
N VAL A 105 -21.61 16.12 -16.64
CA VAL A 105 -22.78 15.68 -17.42
C VAL A 105 -24.08 15.83 -16.59
N ALA A 106 -24.01 15.66 -15.26
CA ALA A 106 -25.15 15.90 -14.38
C ALA A 106 -25.57 17.39 -14.37
N THR A 107 -24.60 18.30 -14.40
CA THR A 107 -24.84 19.75 -14.49
C THR A 107 -25.44 20.12 -15.85
N LEU A 108 -24.91 19.59 -16.95
CA LEU A 108 -25.44 19.80 -18.29
C LEU A 108 -26.91 19.38 -18.38
N ARG A 109 -27.25 18.20 -17.82
CA ARG A 109 -28.66 17.74 -17.79
C ARG A 109 -29.56 18.64 -16.99
N ARG A 110 -29.12 19.17 -15.86
CA ARG A 110 -29.92 20.14 -15.07
C ARG A 110 -30.19 21.43 -15.83
N LEU A 111 -29.13 21.97 -16.47
CA LEU A 111 -29.25 23.18 -17.28
C LEU A 111 -30.21 22.96 -18.46
N LEU A 112 -30.07 21.87 -19.18
CA LEU A 112 -30.91 21.58 -20.36
C LEU A 112 -32.38 21.19 -19.98
N ARG A 113 -32.58 20.63 -18.79
CA ARG A 113 -33.97 20.40 -18.28
C ARG A 113 -34.66 21.68 -17.88
N SER A 114 -33.94 22.69 -17.44
CA SER A 114 -34.50 24.03 -17.12
C SER A 114 -34.74 24.90 -18.37
N ASP A 115 -34.20 24.48 -19.51
CA ASP A 115 -34.42 25.15 -20.81
C ASP A 115 -35.66 24.54 -21.52
N PRO A 116 -36.76 25.29 -21.67
CA PRO A 116 -38.01 24.77 -22.29
C PRO A 116 -37.80 24.16 -23.67
N THR A 117 -36.82 24.66 -24.44
CA THR A 117 -36.53 24.20 -25.81
C THR A 117 -35.91 22.79 -25.82
N HIS A 118 -35.16 22.46 -24.78
CA HIS A 118 -34.34 21.21 -24.75
C HIS A 118 -34.80 20.23 -23.68
N ALA A 119 -35.77 20.61 -22.81
CA ALA A 119 -36.18 19.83 -21.66
C ALA A 119 -36.72 18.43 -22.04
N ALA A 120 -37.55 18.34 -23.07
CA ALA A 120 -38.10 17.08 -23.55
C ALA A 120 -37.03 16.19 -24.21
N ALA A 121 -36.19 16.77 -25.07
CA ALA A 121 -35.16 16.06 -25.80
C ALA A 121 -34.07 15.48 -24.87
N ILE A 122 -33.60 16.22 -23.87
CA ILE A 122 -32.56 15.76 -22.94
C ILE A 122 -33.06 14.62 -22.03
N CYS A 123 -34.34 14.51 -21.75
CA CYS A 123 -34.90 13.40 -20.98
C CYS A 123 -34.74 12.06 -21.71
N GLN A 124 -34.78 12.05 -23.01
CA GLN A 124 -34.65 10.88 -23.90
C GLN A 124 -33.19 10.41 -24.05
N VAL A 125 -32.19 11.23 -23.71
CA VAL A 125 -30.79 10.97 -23.94
C VAL A 125 -30.10 10.40 -22.70
N SER A 126 -29.42 9.27 -22.82
CA SER A 126 -28.66 8.68 -21.71
C SER A 126 -27.37 9.46 -21.41
N ASN A 127 -26.88 9.39 -20.16
CA ASN A 127 -25.57 9.98 -19.79
C ASN A 127 -24.45 9.42 -20.67
N ARG A 128 -24.51 8.13 -20.99
CA ARG A 128 -23.51 7.45 -21.85
C ARG A 128 -23.48 8.04 -23.26
N SER A 129 -24.63 8.45 -23.79
CA SER A 129 -24.74 9.10 -25.12
C SER A 129 -24.10 10.49 -25.10
N ILE A 130 -24.27 11.25 -24.00
CA ILE A 130 -23.63 12.55 -23.83
C ILE A 130 -22.11 12.40 -23.71
N TYR A 131 -21.62 11.44 -22.92
CA TYR A 131 -20.19 11.17 -22.82
C TYR A 131 -19.56 10.82 -24.17
N ARG A 132 -20.24 10.00 -24.99
CA ARG A 132 -19.79 9.68 -26.35
C ARG A 132 -19.76 10.90 -27.25
N LEU A 133 -20.83 11.69 -27.25
CA LEU A 133 -20.87 12.93 -28.02
C LEU A 133 -19.69 13.85 -27.69
N LEU A 134 -19.39 14.01 -26.40
CA LEU A 134 -18.26 14.81 -25.94
C LEU A 134 -16.92 14.21 -26.39
N GLN A 135 -16.77 12.90 -26.30
CA GLN A 135 -15.55 12.21 -26.71
C GLN A 135 -15.31 12.31 -28.22
N ASP A 136 -16.37 12.09 -29.03
CA ASP A 136 -16.31 12.16 -30.48
C ASP A 136 -16.00 13.58 -30.99
N ASN A 137 -16.25 14.63 -30.19
CA ASN A 137 -15.95 16.02 -30.50
C ASN A 137 -14.70 16.56 -29.78
N GLY A 138 -13.80 15.70 -29.27
CA GLY A 138 -12.59 16.14 -28.61
C GLY A 138 -12.82 16.85 -27.26
N LEU A 139 -13.99 16.66 -26.65
CA LEU A 139 -14.39 17.20 -25.35
C LEU A 139 -14.56 16.11 -24.29
N GLY A 140 -13.84 14.99 -24.43
CA GLY A 140 -13.78 13.93 -23.44
C GLY A 140 -13.17 14.42 -22.11
N HIS A 141 -13.20 13.59 -21.08
CA HIS A 141 -12.76 13.99 -19.74
C HIS A 141 -11.30 14.47 -19.71
N SER A 142 -10.39 13.78 -20.40
CA SER A 142 -8.96 14.14 -20.50
C SER A 142 -8.75 15.47 -21.23
N GLN A 143 -9.44 15.68 -22.37
CA GLN A 143 -9.35 16.87 -23.17
C GLN A 143 -9.92 18.11 -22.41
N ARG A 144 -11.06 17.96 -21.75
CA ARG A 144 -11.64 19.03 -20.94
C ARG A 144 -10.77 19.38 -19.76
N ARG A 145 -10.14 18.37 -19.14
CA ARG A 145 -9.16 18.60 -18.09
C ARG A 145 -7.93 19.35 -18.59
N ALA A 146 -7.47 19.04 -19.80
CA ALA A 146 -6.40 19.80 -20.46
C ALA A 146 -6.81 21.25 -20.76
N MET A 147 -8.05 21.49 -21.20
CA MET A 147 -8.57 22.84 -21.42
C MET A 147 -8.67 23.68 -20.14
N LEU A 148 -8.98 23.06 -19.02
CA LEU A 148 -8.97 23.69 -17.69
C LEU A 148 -7.53 23.88 -17.18
N GLY A 149 -6.60 23.12 -17.71
CA GLY A 149 -5.18 23.09 -17.37
C GLY A 149 -4.33 24.17 -18.04
N GLY A 150 -4.89 25.28 -18.50
CA GLY A 150 -4.17 26.54 -18.63
C GLY A 150 -3.61 27.05 -17.29
N ILE A 151 -4.08 26.52 -16.17
CA ILE A 151 -3.34 26.40 -14.91
C ILE A 151 -2.37 25.23 -15.12
N ALA A 152 -1.08 25.55 -15.29
CA ALA A 152 0.03 24.63 -15.47
C ALA A 152 -0.30 23.25 -14.89
N GLN A 153 -0.39 22.21 -15.74
CA GLN A 153 -0.13 20.86 -15.26
C GLN A 153 1.24 20.99 -14.60
N LYS A 154 1.25 21.12 -13.26
CA LYS A 154 2.48 20.83 -12.53
C LYS A 154 2.83 19.45 -13.01
N ALA A 155 3.89 19.37 -13.82
CA ALA A 155 4.49 18.10 -14.19
C ALA A 155 4.81 17.43 -12.85
N TYR A 156 3.98 16.47 -12.46
CA TYR A 156 4.21 15.71 -11.25
C TYR A 156 5.36 14.79 -11.57
N HIS A 157 6.59 15.30 -11.39
CA HIS A 157 7.73 14.42 -11.38
C HIS A 157 7.51 13.46 -10.21
N SER A 158 7.42 12.17 -10.52
CA SER A 158 7.38 11.15 -9.50
C SER A 158 8.69 11.25 -8.72
N PHE A 159 8.64 11.86 -7.53
CA PHE A 159 9.79 11.89 -6.65
C PHE A 159 10.11 10.45 -6.23
N GLU A 160 11.36 10.08 -6.34
CA GLU A 160 11.90 8.85 -5.77
C GLU A 160 13.17 9.19 -5.01
N ALA A 161 13.31 8.65 -3.81
CA ALA A 161 14.53 8.80 -3.02
C ALA A 161 15.72 8.19 -3.77
N PRO A 162 16.94 8.73 -3.64
CA PRO A 162 18.10 8.29 -4.40
C PRO A 162 18.60 6.89 -4.02
N HIS A 163 18.38 6.46 -2.80
CA HIS A 163 18.82 5.17 -2.26
C HIS A 163 17.96 4.74 -1.06
N SER A 164 18.12 3.50 -0.62
CA SER A 164 17.44 2.97 0.56
C SER A 164 17.80 3.76 1.81
N LEU A 165 16.82 3.97 2.69
CA LEU A 165 16.91 4.80 3.91
C LEU A 165 17.20 6.30 3.67
N ALA A 166 17.25 6.79 2.43
CA ALA A 166 17.28 8.23 2.18
C ALA A 166 15.99 8.92 2.61
N LEU A 167 14.86 8.26 2.39
CA LEU A 167 13.54 8.71 2.83
C LEU A 167 12.68 7.51 3.23
N VAL A 168 12.15 7.54 4.43
CA VAL A 168 11.11 6.60 4.86
C VAL A 168 9.77 7.31 4.95
N GLN A 169 8.67 6.63 4.61
CA GLN A 169 7.32 7.15 4.74
C GLN A 169 6.61 6.41 5.87
N GLY A 170 6.07 7.16 6.82
CA GLY A 170 5.30 6.63 7.96
C GLY A 170 3.82 6.98 7.82
N ASP A 171 2.94 6.00 8.07
CA ASP A 171 1.50 6.20 8.06
C ASP A 171 0.82 5.31 9.10
N ALA A 172 -0.28 5.82 9.66
CA ALA A 172 -1.16 5.06 10.53
C ALA A 172 -2.51 4.85 9.83
N ARG A 173 -3.08 3.67 10.05
CA ARG A 173 -4.36 3.30 9.45
C ARG A 173 -5.19 2.43 10.35
N ASP A 174 -6.50 2.58 10.24
CA ASP A 174 -7.46 1.63 10.78
C ASP A 174 -7.16 0.20 10.33
N GLY A 175 -7.01 -0.69 11.30
CA GLY A 175 -6.86 -2.12 11.10
C GLY A 175 -8.20 -2.86 11.14
N ILE A 176 -8.16 -4.15 11.46
CA ILE A 176 -9.34 -4.99 11.65
C ILE A 176 -9.84 -4.92 13.10
N TRP A 177 -11.09 -5.27 13.30
CA TRP A 177 -11.65 -5.49 14.61
C TRP A 177 -11.28 -6.88 15.11
N LEU A 178 -10.92 -7.00 16.38
CA LEU A 178 -10.62 -8.27 17.04
C LEU A 178 -11.63 -8.54 18.16
N ASP A 179 -12.07 -9.79 18.22
CA ASP A 179 -12.79 -10.34 19.36
C ASP A 179 -11.74 -10.92 20.31
N LEU A 180 -11.34 -10.15 21.31
CA LEU A 180 -10.27 -10.52 22.24
C LEU A 180 -10.71 -11.65 23.19
N PRO A 181 -9.76 -12.42 23.75
CA PRO A 181 -10.07 -13.52 24.66
C PRO A 181 -10.84 -13.09 25.92
N ASP A 182 -10.73 -11.83 26.35
CA ASP A 182 -11.48 -11.26 27.47
C ASP A 182 -12.94 -10.93 27.11
N GLY A 183 -13.37 -11.21 25.88
CA GLY A 183 -14.71 -10.94 25.37
C GLY A 183 -14.90 -9.51 24.87
N SER A 184 -13.90 -8.67 24.92
CA SER A 184 -13.95 -7.30 24.38
C SER A 184 -13.79 -7.32 22.84
N HIS A 185 -14.49 -6.39 22.17
CA HIS A 185 -14.38 -6.18 20.72
C HIS A 185 -13.65 -4.88 20.47
N LYS A 186 -12.40 -4.94 19.99
CA LYS A 186 -11.55 -3.76 19.84
C LYS A 186 -11.05 -3.60 18.42
N LYS A 187 -11.02 -2.36 17.97
CA LYS A 187 -10.41 -1.94 16.70
C LYS A 187 -8.91 -1.92 16.85
N THR A 188 -8.20 -2.38 15.82
CA THR A 188 -6.75 -2.26 15.76
C THR A 188 -6.34 -1.11 14.85
N TYR A 189 -5.09 -0.64 15.01
CA TYR A 189 -4.47 0.42 14.23
C TYR A 189 -3.10 -0.04 13.76
N LEU A 190 -2.86 0.02 12.46
CA LEU A 190 -1.58 -0.33 11.85
C LEU A 190 -0.70 0.91 11.74
N PHE A 191 0.46 0.90 12.36
CA PHE A 191 1.56 1.82 12.06
C PHE A 191 2.52 1.11 11.12
N VAL A 192 2.82 1.72 9.96
CA VAL A 192 3.69 1.10 8.95
C VAL A 192 4.71 2.09 8.41
N TRP A 193 5.92 1.61 8.17
CA TRP A 193 7.06 2.36 7.64
C TRP A 193 7.49 1.74 6.31
N LEU A 194 7.47 2.55 5.26
CA LEU A 194 7.82 2.20 3.88
C LEU A 194 9.11 2.91 3.48
N ASP A 195 10.04 2.18 2.90
CA ASP A 195 11.19 2.78 2.22
C ASP A 195 10.74 3.39 0.87
N ASP A 196 11.02 4.68 0.67
CA ASP A 196 10.58 5.40 -0.52
C ASP A 196 11.25 4.90 -1.80
N PHE A 197 12.53 4.50 -1.74
CA PHE A 197 13.29 4.02 -2.88
C PHE A 197 12.86 2.60 -3.30
N SER A 198 12.88 1.66 -2.39
CA SER A 198 12.66 0.25 -2.69
C SER A 198 11.20 -0.20 -2.67
N ARG A 199 10.33 0.55 -2.02
CA ARG A 199 8.94 0.16 -1.68
C ARG A 199 8.86 -0.96 -0.63
N LYS A 200 9.98 -1.26 0.05
CA LYS A 200 10.02 -2.27 1.11
C LYS A 200 9.22 -1.81 2.33
N ILE A 201 8.40 -2.70 2.88
CA ILE A 201 7.88 -2.54 4.23
C ILE A 201 9.04 -2.78 5.19
N LEU A 202 9.57 -1.71 5.78
CA LEU A 202 10.64 -1.78 6.75
C LEU A 202 10.15 -2.29 8.10
N PHE A 203 9.01 -1.78 8.54
CA PHE A 203 8.34 -2.20 9.77
C PHE A 203 6.85 -1.89 9.71
N GLY A 204 6.05 -2.73 10.35
CA GLY A 204 4.64 -2.47 10.56
C GLY A 204 4.14 -3.29 11.75
N LYS A 205 3.28 -2.70 12.57
CA LYS A 205 2.74 -3.33 13.77
C LYS A 205 1.34 -2.81 14.07
N TYR A 206 0.45 -3.73 14.40
CA TYR A 206 -0.90 -3.43 14.85
C TYR A 206 -0.90 -3.19 16.36
N TYR A 207 -1.65 -2.21 16.78
CA TYR A 207 -1.86 -1.83 18.18
C TYR A 207 -3.37 -1.70 18.43
N LEU A 208 -3.76 -1.68 19.71
CA LEU A 208 -5.14 -1.39 20.13
C LEU A 208 -5.41 0.10 20.31
N ASP A 209 -4.43 0.95 20.01
CA ASP A 209 -4.50 2.39 20.20
C ASP A 209 -3.75 3.12 19.07
N GLU A 210 -4.22 4.32 18.68
CA GLU A 210 -3.58 5.19 17.69
C GLU A 210 -2.91 6.39 18.38
N LYS A 211 -2.04 6.11 19.37
CA LYS A 211 -1.39 7.14 20.16
C LYS A 211 0.12 7.20 19.96
N LEU A 212 0.72 8.29 20.43
CA LEU A 212 2.14 8.56 20.31
C LEU A 212 3.05 7.39 20.75
N PRO A 213 2.81 6.67 21.85
CA PRO A 213 3.63 5.52 22.21
C PRO A 213 3.69 4.45 21.10
N CYS A 214 2.58 4.21 20.40
CA CYS A 214 2.52 3.22 19.33
C CYS A 214 3.34 3.65 18.10
N LEU A 215 3.30 4.94 17.76
CA LEU A 215 4.17 5.51 16.73
C LEU A 215 5.65 5.35 17.11
N GLU A 216 6.02 5.77 18.32
CA GLU A 216 7.39 5.70 18.82
C GLU A 216 7.91 4.26 18.88
N ASP A 217 7.09 3.31 19.36
CA ASP A 217 7.43 1.88 19.37
C ASP A 217 7.68 1.35 17.96
N SER A 218 6.78 1.62 17.01
CA SER A 218 6.93 1.17 15.62
C SER A 218 8.17 1.77 14.95
N PHE A 219 8.46 3.05 15.20
CA PHE A 219 9.63 3.74 14.67
C PHE A 219 10.93 3.21 15.27
N LYS A 220 10.95 3.01 16.58
CA LYS A 220 12.08 2.43 17.33
C LYS A 220 12.50 1.08 16.75
N TYR A 221 11.55 0.16 16.53
CA TYR A 221 11.84 -1.14 15.94
C TYR A 221 12.30 -1.05 14.48
N MET A 222 11.74 -0.14 13.68
CA MET A 222 12.19 0.10 12.32
C MET A 222 13.66 0.53 12.28
N VAL A 223 14.04 1.50 13.14
CA VAL A 223 15.43 2.01 13.23
C VAL A 223 16.39 0.93 13.74
N LEU A 224 16.01 0.16 14.76
CA LEU A 224 16.85 -0.92 15.29
C LEU A 224 17.12 -2.01 14.24
N ARG A 225 16.13 -2.30 13.41
CA ARG A 225 16.23 -3.37 12.41
C ARG A 225 17.06 -2.96 11.18
N TRP A 226 16.87 -1.76 10.67
CA TRP A 226 17.39 -1.36 9.38
C TRP A 226 18.41 -0.22 9.43
N GLY A 227 18.46 0.52 10.51
CA GLY A 227 19.30 1.70 10.68
C GLY A 227 18.52 3.02 10.65
N ILE A 228 19.27 4.10 10.78
CA ILE A 228 18.74 5.46 10.95
C ILE A 228 18.56 6.12 9.57
N PRO A 229 17.33 6.42 9.12
CA PRO A 229 17.09 7.07 7.83
C PRO A 229 17.59 8.52 7.83
N LEU A 230 17.78 9.09 6.64
CA LEU A 230 18.15 10.52 6.51
C LEU A 230 16.93 11.43 6.70
N ALA A 231 15.77 10.99 6.24
CA ALA A 231 14.51 11.73 6.37
C ALA A 231 13.33 10.80 6.63
N ALA A 232 12.32 11.30 7.33
CA ALA A 232 11.05 10.64 7.55
C ALA A 232 9.91 11.54 7.10
N TYR A 233 9.08 11.06 6.16
CA TYR A 233 7.90 11.74 5.68
C TYR A 233 6.65 11.18 6.36
N MET A 234 5.85 12.06 6.94
CA MET A 234 4.69 11.70 7.76
C MET A 234 3.54 12.65 7.46
N ASP A 235 2.34 12.26 7.85
CA ASP A 235 1.19 13.15 7.78
C ASP A 235 1.20 14.22 8.88
N ASN A 236 0.16 15.08 8.88
CA ASN A 236 -0.03 16.12 9.89
C ASN A 236 -0.92 15.63 11.06
N GLY A 237 -1.07 14.33 11.25
CA GLY A 237 -1.78 13.78 12.39
C GLY A 237 -1.14 14.23 13.73
N SER A 238 -1.95 14.45 14.74
CA SER A 238 -1.49 14.97 16.05
C SER A 238 -0.34 14.15 16.67
N VAL A 239 -0.31 12.87 16.39
CA VAL A 239 0.73 11.94 16.86
C VAL A 239 2.09 12.26 16.22
N TYR A 240 2.11 12.54 14.91
CA TYR A 240 3.32 12.79 14.14
C TYR A 240 3.92 14.18 14.36
N ILE A 241 3.09 15.18 14.71
CA ILE A 241 3.55 16.55 15.02
C ILE A 241 3.88 16.77 16.49
N SER A 242 3.89 15.70 17.30
CA SER A 242 4.18 15.82 18.72
C SER A 242 5.60 16.31 18.98
N ARG A 243 5.76 17.18 19.99
CA ARG A 243 7.09 17.69 20.39
C ARG A 243 8.05 16.57 20.80
N GLN A 244 7.53 15.53 21.43
CA GLN A 244 8.32 14.38 21.87
C GLN A 244 8.91 13.64 20.65
N PHE A 245 8.10 13.32 19.65
CA PHE A 245 8.59 12.63 18.46
C PHE A 245 9.53 13.50 17.62
N ALA A 246 9.24 14.80 17.51
CA ALA A 246 10.15 15.77 16.87
C ALA A 246 11.52 15.82 17.59
N SER A 247 11.55 15.74 18.94
CA SER A 247 12.81 15.65 19.68
C SER A 247 13.58 14.38 19.35
N VAL A 248 12.92 13.22 19.27
CA VAL A 248 13.54 11.94 18.87
C VAL A 248 14.17 12.03 17.47
N LEU A 249 13.43 12.59 16.50
CA LEU A 249 13.96 12.78 15.15
C LEU A 249 15.17 13.70 15.13
N ALA A 250 15.14 14.81 15.91
CA ALA A 250 16.24 15.76 15.99
C ALA A 250 17.50 15.13 16.65
N GLU A 251 17.33 14.40 17.75
CA GLU A 251 18.43 13.68 18.42
C GLU A 251 19.06 12.63 17.50
N LEU A 252 18.27 11.94 16.69
CA LEU A 252 18.74 11.01 15.66
C LEU A 252 19.25 11.70 14.38
N ARG A 253 19.20 13.04 14.29
CA ARG A 253 19.53 13.83 13.11
C ARG A 253 18.77 13.35 11.86
N ILE A 254 17.48 13.10 12.03
CA ILE A 254 16.56 12.72 10.94
C ILE A 254 15.75 13.97 10.55
N LYS A 255 15.71 14.26 9.27
CA LYS A 255 14.89 15.36 8.76
C LYS A 255 13.42 14.95 8.77
N GLY A 256 12.63 15.47 9.71
CA GLY A 256 11.17 15.32 9.72
C GLY A 256 10.54 16.12 8.58
N LEU A 257 9.78 15.47 7.71
CA LEU A 257 9.05 16.08 6.60
C LEU A 257 7.56 15.85 6.81
N HIS A 258 6.80 16.92 6.85
CA HIS A 258 5.36 16.86 7.01
C HIS A 258 4.63 17.28 5.74
N HIS A 259 3.43 16.74 5.57
CA HIS A 259 2.60 17.02 4.42
C HIS A 259 2.23 18.51 4.36
N LYS A 260 2.57 19.18 3.25
CA LYS A 260 2.07 20.53 3.00
C LYS A 260 0.63 20.44 2.46
N PRO A 261 -0.29 21.31 2.91
CA PRO A 261 -1.63 21.36 2.35
C PRO A 261 -1.57 21.40 0.81
N TYR A 262 -2.44 20.65 0.14
CA TYR A 262 -2.53 20.56 -1.33
C TYR A 262 -1.36 19.87 -2.08
N GLN A 263 -0.47 19.14 -1.41
CA GLN A 263 0.59 18.35 -2.05
C GLN A 263 0.39 16.82 -1.85
N ALA A 264 -0.78 16.32 -2.20
CA ALA A 264 -1.16 14.90 -2.01
C ALA A 264 -0.22 13.88 -2.69
N HIS A 265 0.56 14.31 -3.69
CA HIS A 265 1.39 13.40 -4.51
C HIS A 265 2.57 12.77 -3.77
N ALA A 266 3.09 13.45 -2.74
CA ALA A 266 4.21 12.94 -1.96
C ALA A 266 3.83 11.69 -1.14
N LYS A 267 2.54 11.52 -0.81
CA LYS A 267 2.00 10.40 -0.02
C LYS A 267 1.54 9.20 -0.88
N GLY A 268 1.49 9.34 -2.20
CA GLY A 268 0.90 8.34 -3.09
C GLY A 268 1.48 6.92 -2.96
N LYS A 269 2.76 6.78 -2.56
CA LYS A 269 3.42 5.49 -2.37
C LYS A 269 2.91 4.75 -1.14
N ILE A 270 2.86 5.43 0.01
CA ILE A 270 2.35 4.84 1.24
C ILE A 270 0.84 4.61 1.17
N GLU A 271 0.09 5.46 0.47
CA GLU A 271 -1.34 5.26 0.20
C GLU A 271 -1.59 4.02 -0.67
N ALA A 272 -0.75 3.78 -1.69
CA ALA A 272 -0.80 2.58 -2.50
C ALA A 272 -0.50 1.32 -1.67
N LEU A 273 0.51 1.38 -0.79
CA LEU A 273 0.79 0.32 0.17
C LEU A 273 -0.42 0.06 1.07
N GLN A 274 -1.01 1.09 1.66
CA GLN A 274 -2.16 0.97 2.54
C GLN A 274 -3.37 0.33 1.84
N LYS A 275 -3.57 0.63 0.56
CA LYS A 275 -4.59 -0.03 -0.26
C LYS A 275 -4.29 -1.52 -0.46
N THR A 276 -3.03 -1.86 -0.70
CA THR A 276 -2.56 -3.24 -0.83
C THR A 276 -2.76 -4.01 0.48
N VAL A 277 -2.32 -3.46 1.61
CA VAL A 277 -2.52 -4.06 2.95
C VAL A 277 -4.00 -4.29 3.22
N LYS A 278 -4.87 -3.33 2.90
CA LYS A 278 -6.32 -3.47 3.10
C LYS A 278 -6.89 -4.62 2.27
N ASN A 279 -6.53 -4.67 0.99
CA ASN A 279 -7.18 -5.59 0.05
C ASN A 279 -6.62 -7.01 0.14
N GLU A 280 -5.33 -7.17 0.38
CA GLU A 280 -4.65 -8.46 0.34
C GLU A 280 -4.45 -9.08 1.72
N PHE A 281 -4.18 -8.28 2.75
CA PHE A 281 -3.93 -8.78 4.10
C PHE A 281 -5.16 -8.64 5.01
N GLN A 282 -5.68 -7.40 5.21
CA GLN A 282 -6.74 -7.16 6.20
C GLN A 282 -8.05 -7.88 5.86
N SER A 283 -8.39 -7.99 4.57
CA SER A 283 -9.59 -8.72 4.12
C SER A 283 -9.56 -10.20 4.51
N GLU A 284 -8.39 -10.84 4.39
CA GLU A 284 -8.19 -12.24 4.75
C GLU A 284 -8.02 -12.41 6.27
N ALA A 285 -7.22 -11.54 6.91
CA ALA A 285 -7.01 -11.56 8.36
C ALA A 285 -8.32 -11.42 9.15
N ALA A 286 -9.25 -10.60 8.66
CA ALA A 286 -10.56 -10.43 9.27
C ALA A 286 -11.42 -11.72 9.29
N ARG A 287 -11.09 -12.71 8.45
CA ARG A 287 -11.79 -13.98 8.31
C ARG A 287 -10.96 -15.19 8.80
N ALA A 288 -9.72 -14.97 9.21
CA ALA A 288 -8.81 -16.02 9.65
C ALA A 288 -9.01 -16.47 11.10
N GLY A 289 -9.99 -15.89 11.81
CA GLY A 289 -10.26 -16.24 13.22
C GLY A 289 -9.19 -15.76 14.20
N ILE A 290 -8.41 -14.73 13.81
CA ILE A 290 -7.39 -14.11 14.66
C ILE A 290 -8.06 -13.42 15.85
N ARG A 291 -7.58 -13.71 17.07
CA ARG A 291 -8.18 -13.22 18.32
C ARG A 291 -7.26 -12.33 19.15
N THR A 292 -5.97 -12.32 18.88
CA THR A 292 -5.01 -11.50 19.63
C THR A 292 -4.23 -10.56 18.70
N VAL A 293 -3.71 -9.47 19.26
CA VAL A 293 -2.87 -8.53 18.52
C VAL A 293 -1.54 -9.20 18.13
N GLU A 294 -1.04 -10.10 18.96
CA GLU A 294 0.19 -10.86 18.72
C GLU A 294 0.03 -11.80 17.52
N GLU A 295 -1.09 -12.52 17.42
CA GLU A 295 -1.42 -13.35 16.26
C GLU A 295 -1.55 -12.51 14.98
N LEU A 296 -2.22 -11.35 15.08
CA LEU A 296 -2.37 -10.43 13.96
C LEU A 296 -1.02 -9.89 13.48
N ASN A 297 -0.15 -9.51 14.40
CA ASN A 297 1.20 -9.04 14.09
C ASN A 297 2.07 -10.13 13.47
N SER A 298 2.00 -11.35 14.01
CA SER A 298 2.71 -12.50 13.45
C SER A 298 2.26 -12.81 12.01
N ALA A 299 0.95 -12.76 11.75
CA ALA A 299 0.39 -12.95 10.41
C ALA A 299 0.80 -11.82 9.46
N PHE A 300 0.78 -10.57 9.93
CA PHE A 300 1.21 -9.41 9.13
C PHE A 300 2.67 -9.50 8.72
N TRP A 301 3.55 -9.87 9.66
CA TRP A 301 4.97 -10.04 9.38
C TRP A 301 5.23 -11.18 8.40
N ALA A 302 4.55 -12.32 8.56
CA ALA A 302 4.64 -13.42 7.62
C ALA A 302 4.21 -13.00 6.20
N TRP A 303 3.11 -12.25 6.08
CA TRP A 303 2.66 -11.70 4.80
C TRP A 303 3.64 -10.67 4.22
N ALA A 304 4.11 -9.72 5.03
CA ALA A 304 5.01 -8.66 4.58
C ALA A 304 6.35 -9.22 4.07
N GLU A 305 6.96 -10.15 4.80
CA GLU A 305 8.29 -10.68 4.49
C GLU A 305 8.26 -11.79 3.43
N VAL A 306 7.21 -12.61 3.40
CA VAL A 306 7.16 -13.76 2.47
C VAL A 306 6.46 -13.43 1.16
N GLU A 307 5.50 -12.50 1.18
CA GLU A 307 4.68 -12.17 0.01
C GLU A 307 4.97 -10.77 -0.53
N TYR A 308 4.79 -9.72 0.29
CA TYR A 308 4.88 -8.36 -0.22
C TYR A 308 6.31 -7.97 -0.60
N ASN A 309 7.28 -8.17 0.30
CA ASN A 309 8.65 -7.72 0.11
C ASN A 309 9.42 -8.53 -0.94
N THR A 310 8.98 -9.77 -1.24
CA THR A 310 9.68 -10.69 -2.18
C THR A 310 9.11 -10.69 -3.60
N ARG A 311 7.88 -10.21 -3.80
CA ARG A 311 7.26 -10.19 -5.13
C ARG A 311 7.72 -8.99 -5.96
N LEU A 312 7.72 -9.13 -7.29
CA LEU A 312 8.00 -8.02 -8.20
C LEU A 312 7.00 -6.88 -7.99
N HIS A 313 7.50 -5.68 -7.69
CA HIS A 313 6.69 -4.49 -7.52
C HIS A 313 6.48 -3.80 -8.87
N SER A 314 5.23 -3.55 -9.27
CA SER A 314 4.85 -3.07 -10.59
C SER A 314 5.49 -1.74 -11.01
N SER A 315 5.77 -0.83 -10.05
CA SER A 315 6.38 0.48 -10.38
C SER A 315 7.91 0.45 -10.44
N THR A 316 8.57 -0.53 -9.83
CA THR A 316 10.04 -0.61 -9.79
C THR A 316 10.59 -1.74 -10.66
N GLY A 317 9.77 -2.72 -11.03
CA GLY A 317 10.20 -3.89 -11.78
C GLY A 317 11.14 -4.84 -11.01
N GLN A 318 11.30 -4.62 -9.70
CA GLN A 318 12.16 -5.40 -8.81
C GLN A 318 11.41 -5.79 -7.54
N ALA A 319 11.86 -6.84 -6.86
CA ALA A 319 11.36 -7.16 -5.52
C ALA A 319 11.84 -6.10 -4.52
N PRO A 320 10.97 -5.62 -3.61
CA PRO A 320 11.34 -4.61 -2.62
C PRO A 320 12.57 -4.98 -1.78
N ASP A 321 12.71 -6.26 -1.40
CA ASP A 321 13.87 -6.75 -0.64
C ASP A 321 15.18 -6.63 -1.41
N GLU A 322 15.19 -7.10 -2.65
CA GLU A 322 16.38 -7.04 -3.51
C GLU A 322 16.79 -5.59 -3.77
N ARG A 323 15.80 -4.75 -4.13
CA ARG A 323 16.05 -3.34 -4.39
C ARG A 323 16.54 -2.61 -3.16
N PHE A 324 15.98 -2.92 -1.97
CA PHE A 324 16.44 -2.34 -0.72
C PHE A 324 17.90 -2.65 -0.43
N LEU A 325 18.29 -3.91 -0.55
CA LEU A 325 19.67 -4.35 -0.29
C LEU A 325 20.66 -3.75 -1.31
N GLN A 326 20.29 -3.72 -2.59
CA GLN A 326 21.12 -3.11 -3.64
C GLN A 326 21.29 -1.60 -3.46
N GLY A 327 20.25 -0.91 -2.96
CA GLY A 327 20.27 0.52 -2.74
C GLY A 327 20.76 0.95 -1.36
N LEU A 328 21.10 0.02 -0.46
CA LEU A 328 21.53 0.35 0.89
C LEU A 328 23.01 0.81 0.90
N PRO A 329 23.30 2.07 1.31
CA PRO A 329 24.67 2.54 1.42
C PRO A 329 25.47 1.70 2.41
N LYS A 330 26.75 1.43 2.09
CA LYS A 330 27.63 0.65 2.97
C LYS A 330 27.86 1.33 4.33
N ASP A 331 27.86 2.66 4.33
CA ASP A 331 28.06 3.53 5.49
C ASP A 331 26.73 4.04 6.10
N HIS A 332 25.62 3.36 5.83
CA HIS A 332 24.34 3.75 6.41
C HIS A 332 24.41 3.76 7.94
N ARG A 333 23.80 4.78 8.55
CA ARG A 333 23.85 4.98 10.00
C ARG A 333 23.12 3.89 10.76
N ARG A 334 23.73 3.38 11.80
CA ARG A 334 23.14 2.40 12.72
C ARG A 334 23.13 2.92 14.16
N VAL A 335 22.39 2.27 14.99
CA VAL A 335 22.39 2.53 16.44
C VAL A 335 23.64 1.89 17.03
N GLU A 336 24.55 2.73 17.54
CA GLU A 336 25.81 2.28 18.16
C GLU A 336 25.65 2.02 19.67
N ASP A 337 24.87 2.90 20.33
CA ASP A 337 24.60 2.83 21.78
C ASP A 337 23.09 2.60 22.00
N LEU A 338 22.76 1.37 22.36
CA LEU A 338 21.37 0.98 22.59
C LEU A 338 20.76 1.69 23.81
N GLY A 339 21.55 1.91 24.85
CA GLY A 339 21.07 2.59 26.05
C GLY A 339 20.69 4.05 25.77
N LYS A 340 21.57 4.79 25.09
CA LYS A 340 21.25 6.16 24.66
C LYS A 340 20.07 6.20 23.72
N PHE A 341 20.01 5.26 22.76
CA PHE A 341 18.89 5.18 21.83
C PHE A 341 17.56 4.94 22.55
N GLN A 342 17.51 4.01 23.49
CA GLN A 342 16.30 3.76 24.28
C GLN A 342 15.90 4.97 25.13
N ALA A 343 16.87 5.66 25.73
CA ALA A 343 16.62 6.86 26.54
C ALA A 343 15.97 8.02 25.77
N MET A 344 16.17 8.11 24.43
CA MET A 344 15.54 9.12 23.58
C MET A 344 14.01 8.99 23.54
N PHE A 345 13.48 7.77 23.71
CA PHE A 345 12.05 7.47 23.66
C PHE A 345 11.36 7.54 25.02
N LEU A 346 12.10 7.78 26.10
CA LEU A 346 11.50 7.96 27.42
C LEU A 346 10.69 9.27 27.48
N TRP A 347 9.47 9.15 27.95
CA TRP A 347 8.61 10.30 28.16
C TRP A 347 9.05 11.08 29.38
N LYS A 348 8.87 12.40 29.34
CA LYS A 348 9.31 13.33 30.37
C LYS A 348 8.11 13.94 31.10
N ALA A 349 8.08 13.87 32.40
CA ALA A 349 7.08 14.53 33.25
C ALA A 349 7.75 15.24 34.42
N LYS A 350 7.33 16.48 34.69
CA LYS A 350 7.74 17.17 35.92
C LYS A 350 6.84 16.74 37.08
N ARG A 351 7.43 16.42 38.23
CA ARG A 351 6.71 16.04 39.46
C ARG A 351 7.34 16.70 40.67
N THR A 352 6.51 16.98 41.66
CA THR A 352 6.99 17.50 42.96
C THR A 352 7.07 16.35 43.94
N VAL A 353 8.16 16.27 44.70
CA VAL A 353 8.35 15.28 45.75
C VAL A 353 7.41 15.60 46.91
N SER A 354 6.56 14.65 47.27
CA SER A 354 5.61 14.80 48.37
C SER A 354 6.31 14.84 49.72
N LYS A 355 5.59 15.25 50.76
CA LYS A 355 6.09 15.21 52.16
C LYS A 355 6.53 13.82 52.65
N TRP A 356 6.11 12.78 51.95
CA TRP A 356 6.45 11.39 52.19
C TRP A 356 7.67 10.89 51.40
N GLY A 357 8.41 11.79 50.77
CA GLY A 357 9.54 11.41 49.90
C GLY A 357 9.15 10.59 48.65
N LYS A 358 7.97 10.83 48.11
CA LYS A 358 7.47 10.08 46.94
C LYS A 358 6.92 11.01 45.84
N ILE A 359 7.03 10.60 44.61
CA ILE A 359 6.29 11.19 43.49
C ILE A 359 5.17 10.24 43.04
N SER A 360 4.14 10.78 42.43
CA SER A 360 3.06 9.99 41.82
C SER A 360 3.09 10.15 40.34
N LEU A 361 3.12 9.02 39.62
CA LEU A 361 2.99 8.97 38.17
C LEU A 361 1.96 7.88 37.81
N TYR A 362 0.85 8.30 37.18
CA TYR A 362 -0.26 7.41 36.83
C TYR A 362 -0.73 6.52 37.99
N ALA A 363 -0.97 7.14 39.14
CA ALA A 363 -1.35 6.50 40.41
C ALA A 363 -0.31 5.53 41.02
N ASN A 364 0.85 5.36 40.39
CA ASN A 364 1.97 4.62 40.99
C ASN A 364 2.81 5.54 41.84
N PRO A 365 3.04 5.23 43.12
CA PRO A 365 3.93 5.99 44.02
C PRO A 365 5.37 5.48 43.88
N TYR A 366 6.28 6.36 43.50
CA TYR A 366 7.71 6.07 43.38
C TYR A 366 8.48 6.80 44.49
N PRO A 367 9.28 6.13 45.32
CA PRO A 367 10.12 6.76 46.30
C PRO A 367 11.22 7.60 45.65
N VAL A 368 11.53 8.75 46.22
CA VAL A 368 12.63 9.64 45.82
C VAL A 368 13.52 9.86 47.03
N GLN A 369 14.75 9.38 46.96
CA GLN A 369 15.71 9.42 48.05
C GLN A 369 16.68 10.61 47.94
N MET A 370 17.04 10.95 46.69
CA MET A 370 18.06 11.96 46.42
C MET A 370 17.56 13.41 46.45
N ARG A 371 16.26 13.64 46.73
CA ARG A 371 15.69 14.99 46.79
C ARG A 371 14.73 15.14 47.96
N ALA A 372 14.78 16.32 48.59
CA ALA A 372 13.93 16.67 49.72
C ALA A 372 12.45 16.84 49.30
N PRO A 373 11.51 16.64 50.20
CA PRO A 373 10.11 17.01 50.01
C PRO A 373 9.96 18.45 49.51
N GLY A 374 9.07 18.67 48.55
CA GLY A 374 8.86 19.96 47.90
C GLY A 374 9.75 20.22 46.66
N ALA A 375 10.83 19.46 46.48
CA ALA A 375 11.67 19.59 45.28
C ALA A 375 10.93 19.16 44.00
N VAL A 376 11.18 19.89 42.92
CA VAL A 376 10.68 19.53 41.60
C VAL A 376 11.72 18.67 40.89
N VAL A 377 11.29 17.49 40.39
CA VAL A 377 12.13 16.57 39.66
C VAL A 377 11.56 16.32 38.26
N GLN A 378 12.41 15.97 37.33
CA GLN A 378 12.01 15.46 36.01
C GLN A 378 12.02 13.93 36.06
N VAL A 379 10.89 13.33 35.76
CA VAL A 379 10.73 11.87 35.68
C VAL A 379 10.77 11.47 34.22
N ARG A 380 11.62 10.51 33.86
CA ARG A 380 11.64 9.88 32.54
C ARG A 380 11.17 8.44 32.68
N TYR A 381 10.28 8.00 31.82
CA TYR A 381 9.62 6.70 31.90
C TYR A 381 9.22 6.16 30.55
N ASP A 382 9.18 4.84 30.45
CA ASP A 382 8.60 4.16 29.30
C ASP A 382 7.06 4.15 29.43
N PRO A 383 6.28 4.69 28.47
CA PRO A 383 4.83 4.69 28.56
C PRO A 383 4.21 3.28 28.50
N PHE A 384 4.93 2.28 28.02
CA PHE A 384 4.48 0.88 27.99
C PHE A 384 4.86 0.09 29.25
N ASP A 385 5.85 0.57 29.99
CA ASP A 385 6.33 -0.10 31.20
C ASP A 385 6.60 0.92 32.32
N LEU A 386 5.74 0.91 33.31
CA LEU A 386 5.82 1.75 34.52
C LEU A 386 6.43 1.02 35.72
N SER A 387 7.09 -0.11 35.49
CA SER A 387 7.78 -0.86 36.56
C SER A 387 8.99 -0.09 37.13
N GLU A 388 9.57 0.81 36.32
CA GLU A 388 10.74 1.59 36.65
C GLU A 388 10.65 3.00 36.06
N VAL A 389 11.14 3.99 36.80
CA VAL A 389 11.28 5.37 36.31
C VAL A 389 12.64 5.92 36.64
N LEU A 390 13.17 6.79 35.77
CA LEU A 390 14.42 7.51 35.99
C LEU A 390 14.10 8.92 36.52
N ILE A 391 14.73 9.31 37.59
CA ILE A 391 14.55 10.61 38.24
C ILE A 391 15.75 11.48 37.93
N TYR A 392 15.50 12.69 37.48
CA TYR A 392 16.50 13.69 37.08
C TYR A 392 16.24 15.01 37.83
N ASP A 393 17.29 15.79 38.05
CA ASP A 393 17.09 17.21 38.21
C ASP A 393 16.60 17.86 36.93
N PRO A 394 15.81 18.92 37.00
CA PRO A 394 15.26 19.58 35.82
C PRO A 394 16.30 19.99 34.77
N ASP A 395 17.53 20.30 35.20
CA ASP A 395 18.59 20.88 34.37
C ASP A 395 19.76 19.91 34.11
N THR A 396 19.64 18.62 34.50
CA THR A 396 20.73 17.64 34.31
C THR A 396 20.41 16.61 33.25
N THR A 397 21.48 16.08 32.63
CA THR A 397 21.39 15.02 31.61
C THR A 397 21.54 13.62 32.20
N ASN A 398 22.14 13.50 33.39
CA ASN A 398 22.33 12.21 34.04
C ASN A 398 21.23 11.95 35.07
N PRO A 399 20.73 10.71 35.16
CA PRO A 399 19.76 10.37 36.18
C PRO A 399 20.36 10.50 37.59
N LEU A 400 19.58 11.02 38.52
CA LEU A 400 19.93 11.04 39.95
C LEU A 400 19.78 9.64 40.54
N GLU A 401 18.67 9.00 40.22
CA GLU A 401 18.33 7.68 40.74
C GLU A 401 17.30 7.01 39.83
N THR A 402 17.25 5.70 39.92
CA THR A 402 16.19 4.85 39.36
C THR A 402 15.22 4.50 40.48
N SER A 403 13.93 4.57 40.22
CA SER A 403 12.91 4.26 41.21
C SER A 403 11.87 3.29 40.69
N THR A 404 11.53 2.32 41.56
CA THR A 404 10.45 1.36 41.33
C THR A 404 9.24 1.71 42.20
N PRO A 405 8.00 1.45 41.74
CA PRO A 405 6.83 1.86 42.54
C PRO A 405 6.67 1.00 43.78
N THR A 406 6.38 1.63 44.93
CA THR A 406 6.09 0.91 46.19
C THR A 406 4.80 0.10 46.10
N LYS A 407 3.90 0.45 45.21
CA LYS A 407 2.68 -0.26 44.85
C LYS A 407 2.40 -0.01 43.37
N GLN A 408 2.42 -1.04 42.59
CA GLN A 408 2.08 -0.92 41.15
C GLN A 408 0.56 -0.99 41.00
N VAL A 409 -0.05 0.14 40.64
CA VAL A 409 -1.50 0.27 40.38
C VAL A 409 -1.74 0.14 38.87
N ASN A 410 -0.90 0.78 38.05
CA ASN A 410 -0.96 0.72 36.59
C ASN A 410 0.37 0.24 36.04
N THR A 411 0.32 -0.75 35.16
CA THR A 411 1.51 -1.29 34.48
C THR A 411 1.91 -0.43 33.29
N ARG A 412 0.97 0.35 32.75
CA ARG A 412 1.14 1.22 31.57
C ARG A 412 0.48 2.58 31.79
N ALA A 413 0.88 3.58 31.03
CA ALA A 413 0.24 4.89 31.04
C ALA A 413 -1.24 4.77 30.64
N PRO A 414 -2.18 5.44 31.35
CA PRO A 414 -3.60 5.30 31.05
C PRO A 414 -3.94 6.01 29.76
N ASN A 415 -4.64 5.32 28.87
CA ASN A 415 -5.45 5.89 27.81
C ASN A 415 -5.99 4.79 26.88
N VAL A 416 -7.13 4.23 27.18
CA VAL A 416 -7.89 3.35 26.26
C VAL A 416 -9.36 3.76 26.30
N PRO A 417 -10.00 4.15 25.20
CA PRO A 417 -11.45 4.27 25.14
C PRO A 417 -12.10 2.90 24.96
N GLU A 418 -13.07 2.60 25.82
CA GLU A 418 -13.97 1.45 25.62
C GLU A 418 -15.12 1.83 24.69
N GLU A 419 -15.36 1.00 23.67
CA GLU A 419 -16.72 0.80 23.18
C GLU A 419 -16.84 -0.55 22.41
N SER A 420 -17.88 -1.30 22.77
CA SER A 420 -18.15 -2.65 22.27
C SER A 420 -19.37 -2.68 21.38
N ARG A 421 -19.26 -3.30 20.19
CA ARG A 421 -20.40 -3.93 19.47
C ARG A 421 -19.97 -5.27 18.89
N LYS A 422 -20.69 -6.31 19.28
CA LYS A 422 -20.45 -7.70 18.85
C LYS A 422 -20.97 -7.88 17.42
N THR A 423 -20.07 -8.27 16.51
CA THR A 423 -20.47 -8.85 15.22
C THR A 423 -19.71 -10.16 15.08
N GLN A 424 -20.40 -11.29 15.13
CA GLN A 424 -19.82 -12.58 14.83
C GLN A 424 -19.38 -12.60 13.36
N ARG A 425 -18.11 -12.88 13.10
CA ARG A 425 -17.55 -13.06 11.77
C ARG A 425 -17.40 -14.54 11.49
N GLU A 426 -17.81 -14.96 10.29
CA GLU A 426 -17.53 -16.31 9.81
C GLU A 426 -16.04 -16.49 9.57
N ILE A 427 -15.46 -17.54 10.14
CA ILE A 427 -14.06 -17.92 9.95
C ILE A 427 -13.94 -18.66 8.63
N SER A 428 -13.09 -18.12 7.72
CA SER A 428 -12.75 -18.77 6.48
C SER A 428 -11.60 -19.76 6.70
N GLN A 429 -11.86 -21.05 6.45
CA GLN A 429 -10.84 -22.10 6.55
C GLN A 429 -9.68 -21.87 5.56
N GLN A 430 -9.96 -21.27 4.40
CA GLN A 430 -8.93 -20.94 3.40
C GLN A 430 -8.01 -19.83 3.88
N SER A 431 -8.58 -18.77 4.48
CA SER A 431 -7.81 -17.64 5.04
C SER A 431 -6.94 -18.11 6.21
N LEU A 432 -7.47 -18.96 7.09
CA LEU A 432 -6.72 -19.54 8.20
C LEU A 432 -5.54 -20.39 7.69
N ALA A 433 -5.78 -21.29 6.72
CA ALA A 433 -4.74 -22.13 6.12
C ALA A 433 -3.67 -21.31 5.37
N TYR A 434 -4.06 -20.20 4.75
CA TYR A 434 -3.15 -19.30 4.08
C TYR A 434 -2.15 -18.69 5.07
N PHE A 435 -2.61 -18.08 6.16
CA PHE A 435 -1.73 -17.50 7.16
C PHE A 435 -0.89 -18.52 7.93
N THR A 436 -1.41 -19.72 8.17
CA THR A 436 -0.64 -20.81 8.75
C THR A 436 0.57 -21.14 7.87
N ARG A 437 0.38 -21.31 6.55
CA ARG A 437 1.47 -21.57 5.59
C ARG A 437 2.47 -20.42 5.49
N LEU A 438 2.00 -19.17 5.50
CA LEU A 438 2.90 -18.01 5.49
C LEU A 438 3.75 -17.95 6.74
N ARG A 439 3.15 -18.18 7.92
CA ARG A 439 3.87 -18.21 9.19
C ARG A 439 4.93 -19.30 9.23
N GLU A 440 4.62 -20.49 8.74
CA GLU A 440 5.58 -21.60 8.65
C GLU A 440 6.77 -21.22 7.74
N ARG A 441 6.52 -20.68 6.55
CA ARG A 441 7.57 -20.20 5.64
C ARG A 441 8.45 -19.13 6.28
N TYR A 442 7.84 -18.17 6.96
CA TYR A 442 8.57 -17.12 7.68
C TYR A 442 9.47 -17.69 8.76
N LEU A 443 8.98 -18.59 9.59
CA LEU A 443 9.78 -19.26 10.63
C LEU A 443 10.91 -20.11 10.04
N GLN A 444 10.67 -20.79 8.92
CA GLN A 444 11.71 -21.56 8.22
C GLN A 444 12.80 -20.63 7.64
N SER A 445 12.43 -19.48 7.07
CA SER A 445 13.40 -18.50 6.57
C SER A 445 14.29 -17.94 7.68
N GLN A 446 13.72 -17.67 8.85
CA GLN A 446 14.47 -17.21 10.02
C GLN A 446 15.46 -18.26 10.53
N LYS A 447 15.04 -19.53 10.60
CA LYS A 447 15.95 -20.65 10.99
C LYS A 447 17.10 -20.80 10.02
N LYS A 448 16.87 -20.78 8.70
CA LYS A 448 17.92 -20.85 7.68
C LYS A 448 18.93 -19.71 7.81
N THR A 449 18.47 -18.49 8.07
CA THR A 449 19.35 -17.34 8.27
C THR A 449 20.22 -17.50 9.52
N GLN A 450 19.69 -18.07 10.60
CA GLN A 450 20.45 -18.37 11.81
C GLN A 450 21.47 -19.50 11.59
N GLU A 451 21.09 -20.56 10.87
CA GLU A 451 21.99 -21.68 10.55
C GLU A 451 23.14 -21.24 9.65
N VAL A 452 22.88 -20.42 8.62
CA VAL A 452 23.94 -19.87 7.74
C VAL A 452 24.91 -18.99 8.52
N SER A 453 24.44 -18.18 9.48
CA SER A 453 25.28 -17.33 10.31
C SER A 453 26.24 -18.14 11.19
N PHE A 454 25.81 -19.30 11.71
CA PHE A 454 26.67 -20.18 12.54
C PHE A 454 27.60 -21.07 11.70
N GLN A 455 27.21 -21.51 10.52
CA GLN A 455 28.05 -22.31 9.62
C GLN A 455 29.18 -21.48 9.02
N THR A 456 28.94 -20.25 8.56
CA THR A 456 29.97 -19.36 8.04
C THR A 456 31.04 -19.02 9.07
N LEU A 457 30.71 -19.00 10.36
CA LEU A 457 31.67 -18.80 11.44
C LEU A 457 32.52 -20.08 11.72
N LYS A 458 32.02 -21.26 11.35
CA LYS A 458 32.78 -22.53 11.51
C LYS A 458 33.68 -22.86 10.34
N ASP A 459 33.33 -22.42 9.13
CA ASP A 459 34.06 -22.78 7.90
C ASP A 459 35.24 -21.85 7.57
N HIS A 460 35.46 -20.74 8.31
CA HIS A 460 36.58 -19.83 8.16
C HIS A 460 37.25 -19.49 9.52
N PRO A 461 37.92 -20.45 10.18
CA PRO A 461 38.64 -20.15 11.41
C PRO A 461 40.00 -19.47 11.22
N GLU A 462 40.45 -19.19 9.98
CA GLU A 462 41.84 -18.81 9.72
C GLU A 462 42.02 -17.53 8.88
N GLU A 463 41.23 -16.50 9.03
CA GLU A 463 41.63 -15.17 8.53
C GLU A 463 41.35 -14.08 9.56
N ALA A 464 42.09 -14.13 10.67
CA ALA A 464 42.35 -12.97 11.48
C ALA A 464 43.57 -12.24 10.88
N PRO A 465 43.44 -10.97 10.44
CA PRO A 465 44.59 -10.19 10.03
C PRO A 465 45.50 -9.95 11.25
N HIS A 466 46.70 -10.43 11.16
CA HIS A 466 47.81 -10.06 12.06
C HIS A 466 48.15 -8.56 11.88
N ALA A 467 48.30 -7.87 13.02
CA ALA A 467 48.86 -6.54 13.31
C ALA A 467 47.89 -5.38 13.14
#